data_89ffaba6d0eabd5177c319439c04c2f3
#
_entry.id   89ffaba6d0eabd5177c319439c04c2f3
#
_cell.length_a   1.000
_cell.length_b   1.000
_cell.length_c   1.000
_cell.angle_alpha   90.00
_cell.angle_beta   90.00
_cell.angle_gamma   90.00
#
_symmetry.space_group_name_H-M   'P 1'
#
loop_
_entity.id
_entity.type
_entity.pdbx_description
1 polymer ?
#
loop_
_entity_poly.entity_id
_entity_poly.type
_entity_poly.pdbx_seq_one_letter_code
_entity_poly.pdbx_strand_id
1 'polypeptide(L)'
;MTVRTFLLSCFFHILLFIGLAIPEIARADLDKAIAYAEAGEKDKAYEELLLIVELAEQGHPKALYEFGVMYKSDDLWIVQSDESAFENWLASAELGYAPAQFSVGASYIIGSGVEKDLSQAKRWLQLAIDSTYEHYSKVAQTLYTLNKLDRY
;
A
#
# COMPACT_ATOMS: atom_id res chain seq x y z
N MET A 1 26.10 -12.96 14.45
CA MET A 1 24.90 -12.25 14.93
C MET A 1 25.35 -10.84 15.28
N THR A 2 25.02 -9.83 14.47
CA THR A 2 25.50 -8.45 14.68
C THR A 2 24.65 -7.78 15.75
N VAL A 3 25.26 -6.82 16.49
CA VAL A 3 24.60 -6.02 17.54
C VAL A 3 23.27 -5.41 17.04
N ARG A 4 23.19 -5.12 15.73
CA ARG A 4 22.02 -4.57 15.03
C ARG A 4 20.82 -5.53 15.03
N THR A 5 21.04 -6.84 14.80
CA THR A 5 19.99 -7.87 14.86
C THR A 5 19.50 -8.14 16.28
N PHE A 6 20.35 -7.94 17.28
CA PHE A 6 19.97 -8.11 18.69
C PHE A 6 19.13 -6.92 19.19
N LEU A 7 19.46 -5.68 18.78
CA LEU A 7 18.69 -4.50 19.13
C LEU A 7 17.31 -4.48 18.48
N LEU A 8 17.19 -4.90 17.21
CA LEU A 8 15.92 -5.03 16.51
C LEU A 8 15.03 -6.10 17.17
N SER A 9 15.60 -7.25 17.56
CA SER A 9 14.88 -8.31 18.27
C SER A 9 14.39 -7.88 19.67
N CYS A 10 15.20 -7.10 20.40
CA CYS A 10 14.80 -6.58 21.72
C CYS A 10 13.72 -5.50 21.59
N PHE A 11 13.80 -4.65 20.56
CA PHE A 11 12.77 -3.63 20.27
C PHE A 11 11.42 -4.28 19.93
N PHE A 12 11.46 -5.39 19.17
CA PHE A 12 10.28 -6.16 18.79
C PHE A 12 9.55 -6.77 20.00
N HIS A 13 10.31 -7.31 20.99
CA HIS A 13 9.71 -7.87 22.20
C HIS A 13 9.16 -6.82 23.18
N ILE A 14 9.70 -5.61 23.17
CA ILE A 14 9.22 -4.50 24.00
C ILE A 14 7.91 -3.92 23.41
N LEU A 15 7.78 -3.85 22.09
CA LEU A 15 6.56 -3.37 21.40
C LEU A 15 5.37 -4.35 21.58
N LEU A 16 5.62 -5.64 21.67
CA LEU A 16 4.58 -6.65 21.92
C LEU A 16 3.95 -6.52 23.32
N PHE A 17 4.64 -5.87 24.27
CA PHE A 17 4.16 -5.69 25.64
C PHE A 17 3.39 -4.39 25.89
N ILE A 18 3.41 -3.44 24.95
CA ILE A 18 2.72 -2.13 25.04
C ILE A 18 1.61 -2.07 23.98
N GLY A 19 0.60 -2.90 24.11
CA GLY A 19 -0.46 -3.14 23.12
C GLY A 19 -1.43 -1.99 22.83
N LEU A 20 -1.07 -0.71 22.91
CA LEU A 20 -2.03 0.40 22.76
C LEU A 20 -1.56 1.66 21.99
N ALA A 21 -0.29 1.78 21.58
CA ALA A 21 0.21 3.02 20.95
C ALA A 21 0.75 2.87 19.51
N ILE A 22 0.66 1.68 18.92
CA ILE A 22 1.27 1.38 17.62
C ILE A 22 0.67 2.14 16.43
N PRO A 23 -0.67 2.41 16.35
CA PRO A 23 -1.25 2.99 15.13
C PRO A 23 -0.79 4.41 14.81
N GLU A 24 -0.53 5.22 15.80
CA GLU A 24 -0.24 6.65 15.60
C GLU A 24 1.24 6.91 15.30
N ILE A 25 2.13 6.21 16.00
CA ILE A 25 3.59 6.26 15.76
C ILE A 25 3.91 5.68 14.38
N ALA A 26 3.37 4.52 14.05
CA ALA A 26 3.55 3.89 12.74
C ALA A 26 3.05 4.75 11.57
N ARG A 27 1.99 5.52 11.77
CA ARG A 27 1.46 6.44 10.76
C ARG A 27 2.36 7.64 10.52
N ALA A 28 2.90 8.24 11.57
CA ALA A 28 3.82 9.37 11.47
C ALA A 28 5.14 8.98 10.79
N ASP A 29 5.67 7.80 11.09
CA ASP A 29 6.92 7.29 10.52
C ASP A 29 6.74 6.91 9.05
N LEU A 30 5.58 6.37 8.66
CA LEU A 30 5.27 6.08 7.27
C LEU A 30 5.14 7.37 6.42
N ASP A 31 4.46 8.40 6.92
CA ASP A 31 4.35 9.70 6.23
C ASP A 31 5.72 10.36 6.06
N LYS A 32 6.62 10.18 7.03
CA LYS A 32 7.99 10.66 7.00
C LYS A 32 8.86 9.90 5.98
N ALA A 33 8.71 8.58 5.88
CA ALA A 33 9.39 7.77 4.86
C ALA A 33 9.03 8.24 3.45
N ILE A 34 7.74 8.45 3.19
CA ILE A 34 7.24 8.96 1.91
C ILE A 34 7.84 10.35 1.63
N ALA A 35 7.83 11.26 2.61
CA ALA A 35 8.37 12.61 2.45
C ALA A 35 9.87 12.60 2.11
N TYR A 36 10.67 11.73 2.71
CA TYR A 36 12.10 11.59 2.37
C TYR A 36 12.31 11.01 0.98
N ALA A 37 11.49 10.05 0.56
CA ALA A 37 11.54 9.49 -0.79
C ALA A 37 11.21 10.55 -1.85
N GLU A 38 10.17 11.36 -1.62
CA GLU A 38 9.77 12.48 -2.47
C GLU A 38 10.84 13.61 -2.52
N ALA A 39 11.54 13.84 -1.42
CA ALA A 39 12.63 14.83 -1.34
C ALA A 39 13.94 14.34 -1.99
N GLY A 40 14.04 13.08 -2.39
CA GLY A 40 15.25 12.49 -2.97
C GLY A 40 16.37 12.24 -1.97
N GLU A 41 16.10 12.25 -0.66
CA GLU A 41 17.04 11.97 0.41
C GLU A 41 17.24 10.46 0.61
N LYS A 42 17.97 9.84 -0.32
CA LYS A 42 18.07 8.37 -0.49
C LYS A 42 18.50 7.62 0.77
N ASP A 43 19.47 8.13 1.51
CA ASP A 43 20.01 7.44 2.71
C ASP A 43 18.97 7.40 3.85
N LYS A 44 18.22 8.48 4.01
CA LYS A 44 17.12 8.57 4.99
C LYS A 44 15.91 7.78 4.51
N ALA A 45 15.59 7.87 3.22
CA ALA A 45 14.53 7.09 2.62
C ALA A 45 14.76 5.59 2.82
N TYR A 46 16.00 5.10 2.74
CA TYR A 46 16.31 3.68 2.93
C TYR A 46 16.03 3.18 4.35
N GLU A 47 16.36 3.96 5.39
CA GLU A 47 16.06 3.57 6.76
C GLU A 47 14.56 3.52 7.03
N GLU A 48 13.81 4.48 6.51
CA GLU A 48 12.36 4.55 6.64
C GLU A 48 11.65 3.50 5.76
N LEU A 49 12.28 3.11 4.64
CA LEU A 49 11.79 2.05 3.75
C LEU A 49 11.74 0.69 4.46
N LEU A 50 12.75 0.39 5.30
CA LEU A 50 12.75 -0.81 6.13
C LEU A 50 11.56 -0.85 7.09
N LEU A 51 11.13 0.31 7.58
CA LEU A 51 9.95 0.41 8.43
C LEU A 51 8.66 0.14 7.64
N ILE A 52 8.54 0.63 6.41
CA ILE A 52 7.39 0.33 5.53
C ILE A 52 7.28 -1.17 5.29
N VAL A 53 8.39 -1.84 4.99
CA VAL A 53 8.43 -3.30 4.80
C VAL A 53 7.98 -4.02 6.07
N GLU A 54 8.53 -3.64 7.22
CA GLU A 54 8.16 -4.24 8.51
C GLU A 54 6.67 -4.07 8.83
N LEU A 55 6.13 -2.87 8.62
CA LEU A 55 4.71 -2.58 8.82
C LEU A 55 3.81 -3.32 7.80
N ALA A 56 4.26 -3.50 6.57
CA ALA A 56 3.55 -4.29 5.57
C ALA A 56 3.52 -5.77 5.95
N GLU A 57 4.63 -6.34 6.42
CA GLU A 57 4.69 -7.71 6.95
C GLU A 57 3.76 -7.91 8.16
N GLN A 58 3.52 -6.87 8.96
CA GLN A 58 2.54 -6.86 10.05
C GLN A 58 1.09 -6.65 9.56
N GLY A 59 0.87 -6.47 8.27
CA GLY A 59 -0.45 -6.28 7.68
C GLY A 59 -1.04 -4.88 7.87
N HIS A 60 -0.22 -3.83 8.03
CA HIS A 60 -0.73 -2.47 8.13
C HIS A 60 -1.24 -1.98 6.76
N PRO A 61 -2.55 -1.60 6.61
CA PRO A 61 -3.15 -1.36 5.29
C PRO A 61 -2.44 -0.32 4.43
N LYS A 62 -2.05 0.82 5.01
CA LYS A 62 -1.33 1.87 4.29
C LYS A 62 0.08 1.41 3.90
N ALA A 63 0.79 0.69 4.78
CA ALA A 63 2.13 0.18 4.49
C ALA A 63 2.12 -0.84 3.36
N LEU A 64 1.15 -1.76 3.35
CA LEU A 64 0.92 -2.69 2.23
C LEU A 64 0.69 -1.94 0.91
N TYR A 65 -0.13 -0.89 0.94
CA TYR A 65 -0.37 -0.07 -0.25
C TYR A 65 0.93 0.59 -0.76
N GLU A 66 1.68 1.26 0.12
CA GLU A 66 2.94 1.92 -0.23
C GLU A 66 3.98 0.90 -0.72
N PHE A 67 4.05 -0.28 -0.12
CA PHE A 67 4.92 -1.36 -0.59
C PHE A 67 4.55 -1.82 -2.00
N GLY A 68 3.26 -1.90 -2.32
CA GLY A 68 2.78 -2.12 -3.67
C GLY A 68 3.17 -1.00 -4.65
N VAL A 69 3.12 0.26 -4.21
CA VAL A 69 3.58 1.42 -5.02
C VAL A 69 5.08 1.31 -5.32
N MET A 70 5.88 0.88 -4.35
CA MET A 70 7.32 0.71 -4.52
C MET A 70 7.67 -0.33 -5.60
N TYR A 71 6.88 -1.42 -5.74
CA TYR A 71 7.06 -2.39 -6.83
C TYR A 71 6.74 -1.82 -8.22
N LYS A 72 6.07 -0.67 -8.31
CA LYS A 72 5.78 0.04 -9.57
C LYS A 72 6.80 1.13 -9.88
N SER A 73 7.65 1.52 -8.92
CA SER A 73 8.60 2.63 -9.08
C SER A 73 9.92 2.16 -9.70
N ASP A 74 10.44 2.93 -10.63
CA ASP A 74 11.78 2.75 -11.21
C ASP A 74 12.90 3.26 -10.30
N ASP A 75 12.56 4.14 -9.33
CA ASP A 75 13.54 4.89 -8.54
C ASP A 75 14.01 4.17 -7.27
N LEU A 76 13.37 3.05 -6.94
CA LEU A 76 13.66 2.28 -5.73
C LEU A 76 14.40 1.00 -6.09
N TRP A 77 15.32 0.57 -5.22
CA TRP A 77 16.16 -0.64 -5.40
C TRP A 77 15.37 -1.97 -5.37
N ILE A 78 14.07 -1.90 -5.53
CA ILE A 78 13.17 -3.05 -5.59
C ILE A 78 12.99 -3.42 -7.06
N VAL A 79 13.13 -4.71 -7.36
CA VAL A 79 12.84 -5.20 -8.70
C VAL A 79 11.37 -4.97 -9.01
N GLN A 80 11.08 -4.21 -10.06
CA GLN A 80 9.71 -3.98 -10.52
C GLN A 80 8.97 -5.29 -10.73
N SER A 81 7.75 -5.36 -10.21
CA SER A 81 6.85 -6.48 -10.40
C SER A 81 5.40 -6.02 -10.28
N ASP A 82 4.69 -6.09 -11.39
CA ASP A 82 3.26 -5.81 -11.43
C ASP A 82 2.46 -6.77 -10.56
N GLU A 83 2.87 -8.04 -10.54
CA GLU A 83 2.26 -9.09 -9.73
C GLU A 83 2.41 -8.79 -8.24
N SER A 84 3.65 -8.48 -7.79
CA SER A 84 3.90 -8.15 -6.39
C SER A 84 3.20 -6.85 -5.96
N ALA A 85 3.14 -5.85 -6.85
CA ALA A 85 2.37 -4.64 -6.60
C ALA A 85 0.88 -4.95 -6.40
N PHE A 86 0.31 -5.75 -7.29
CA PHE A 86 -1.10 -6.14 -7.22
C PHE A 86 -1.41 -6.94 -5.95
N GLU A 87 -0.58 -7.91 -5.56
CA GLU A 87 -0.76 -8.72 -4.35
C GLU A 87 -0.78 -7.85 -3.08
N ASN A 88 0.14 -6.90 -2.97
CA ASN A 88 0.19 -5.98 -1.83
C ASN A 88 -1.02 -5.01 -1.82
N TRP A 89 -1.42 -4.49 -2.99
CA TRP A 89 -2.63 -3.67 -3.07
C TRP A 89 -3.89 -4.47 -2.75
N LEU A 90 -3.97 -5.73 -3.18
CA LEU A 90 -5.11 -6.59 -2.87
C LEU A 90 -5.23 -6.83 -1.36
N ALA A 91 -4.12 -7.19 -0.69
CA ALA A 91 -4.10 -7.35 0.75
C ALA A 91 -4.52 -6.07 1.49
N SER A 92 -4.04 -4.91 1.05
CA SER A 92 -4.43 -3.60 1.59
C SER A 92 -5.92 -3.28 1.35
N ALA A 93 -6.43 -3.58 0.15
CA ALA A 93 -7.82 -3.34 -0.25
C ALA A 93 -8.81 -4.20 0.53
N GLU A 94 -8.46 -5.45 0.84
CA GLU A 94 -9.23 -6.37 1.68
C GLU A 94 -9.37 -5.86 3.12
N LEU A 95 -8.38 -5.10 3.60
CA LEU A 95 -8.42 -4.40 4.88
C LEU A 95 -9.19 -3.07 4.82
N GLY A 96 -9.81 -2.75 3.69
CA GLY A 96 -10.67 -1.59 3.51
C GLY A 96 -9.95 -0.29 3.16
N TYR A 97 -8.68 -0.32 2.76
CA TYR A 97 -7.94 0.88 2.38
C TYR A 97 -8.35 1.36 0.97
N ALA A 98 -9.07 2.47 0.90
CA ALA A 98 -9.67 2.95 -0.35
C ALA A 98 -8.67 3.25 -1.49
N PRO A 99 -7.47 3.83 -1.25
CA PRO A 99 -6.45 3.95 -2.28
C PRO A 99 -6.08 2.62 -2.92
N ALA A 100 -5.97 1.56 -2.12
CA ALA A 100 -5.68 0.22 -2.60
C ALA A 100 -6.87 -0.39 -3.37
N GLN A 101 -8.10 -0.19 -2.89
CA GLN A 101 -9.31 -0.63 -3.60
C GLN A 101 -9.39 -0.01 -5.00
N PHE A 102 -9.06 1.27 -5.13
CA PHE A 102 -8.94 1.94 -6.43
C PHE A 102 -7.85 1.30 -7.29
N SER A 103 -6.65 1.07 -6.75
CA SER A 103 -5.53 0.49 -7.50
C SER A 103 -5.83 -0.92 -7.98
N VAL A 104 -6.45 -1.76 -7.14
CA VAL A 104 -6.91 -3.12 -7.51
C VAL A 104 -7.95 -3.06 -8.62
N GLY A 105 -8.94 -2.18 -8.52
CA GLY A 105 -9.95 -1.98 -9.56
C GLY A 105 -9.35 -1.54 -10.89
N ALA A 106 -8.38 -0.62 -10.86
CA ALA A 106 -7.64 -0.18 -12.04
C ALA A 106 -6.80 -1.32 -12.64
N SER A 107 -6.14 -2.12 -11.81
CA SER A 107 -5.35 -3.29 -12.26
C SER A 107 -6.21 -4.30 -13.01
N TYR A 108 -7.41 -4.60 -12.54
CA TYR A 108 -8.34 -5.48 -13.25
C TYR A 108 -8.84 -4.89 -14.59
N ILE A 109 -8.91 -3.56 -14.74
CA ILE A 109 -9.28 -2.94 -16.03
C ILE A 109 -8.19 -3.13 -17.06
N ILE A 110 -6.94 -2.90 -16.68
CA ILE A 110 -5.80 -2.89 -17.61
C ILE A 110 -5.13 -4.27 -17.74
N GLY A 111 -5.27 -5.14 -16.73
CA GLY A 111 -4.57 -6.42 -16.66
C GLY A 111 -3.13 -6.27 -16.18
N SER A 112 -2.86 -5.40 -15.16
CA SER A 112 -1.51 -5.19 -14.61
C SER A 112 -1.34 -6.02 -13.35
N GLY A 113 -0.45 -7.00 -13.37
CA GLY A 113 -0.20 -7.94 -12.28
C GLY A 113 -1.33 -8.95 -12.04
N VAL A 114 -2.39 -8.91 -12.83
CA VAL A 114 -3.56 -9.79 -12.74
C VAL A 114 -4.23 -9.91 -14.11
N GLU A 115 -4.94 -10.99 -14.36
CA GLU A 115 -5.76 -11.13 -15.57
C GLU A 115 -6.90 -10.10 -15.56
N LYS A 116 -7.18 -9.52 -16.73
CA LYS A 116 -8.24 -8.53 -16.91
C LYS A 116 -9.61 -9.10 -16.56
N ASP A 117 -10.32 -8.45 -15.63
CA ASP A 117 -11.67 -8.82 -15.22
C ASP A 117 -12.48 -7.56 -14.85
N LEU A 118 -13.43 -7.18 -15.72
CA LEU A 118 -14.25 -5.99 -15.52
C LEU A 118 -15.30 -6.17 -14.41
N SER A 119 -15.68 -7.39 -14.08
CA SER A 119 -16.58 -7.65 -12.95
C SER A 119 -15.88 -7.43 -11.61
N GLN A 120 -14.63 -7.88 -11.49
CA GLN A 120 -13.81 -7.58 -10.32
C GLN A 120 -13.48 -6.08 -10.25
N ALA A 121 -13.14 -5.45 -11.37
CA ALA A 121 -12.90 -4.01 -11.43
C ALA A 121 -14.11 -3.22 -10.90
N LYS A 122 -15.32 -3.56 -11.34
CA LYS A 122 -16.57 -2.97 -10.85
C LYS A 122 -16.69 -3.06 -9.34
N ARG A 123 -16.50 -4.26 -8.79
CA ARG A 123 -16.62 -4.53 -7.35
C ARG A 123 -15.66 -3.67 -6.54
N TRP A 124 -14.38 -3.64 -6.91
CA TRP A 124 -13.36 -2.92 -6.16
C TRP A 124 -13.51 -1.39 -6.29
N LEU A 125 -13.83 -0.89 -7.49
CA LEU A 125 -14.08 0.53 -7.68
C LEU A 125 -15.33 0.99 -6.92
N GLN A 126 -16.37 0.17 -6.81
CA GLN A 126 -17.55 0.52 -6.02
C GLN A 126 -17.19 0.70 -4.54
N LEU A 127 -16.35 -0.17 -3.97
CA LEU A 127 -15.87 -0.01 -2.59
C LEU A 127 -15.07 1.29 -2.41
N ALA A 128 -14.22 1.65 -3.37
CA ALA A 128 -13.49 2.91 -3.33
C ALA A 128 -14.41 4.14 -3.47
N ILE A 129 -15.48 4.07 -4.28
CA ILE A 129 -16.50 5.11 -4.44
C ILE A 129 -17.23 5.36 -3.12
N ASP A 130 -17.61 4.30 -2.42
CA ASP A 130 -18.37 4.33 -1.18
C ASP A 130 -17.52 4.72 0.04
N SER A 131 -16.21 4.92 -0.17
CA SER A 131 -15.28 5.26 0.90
C SER A 131 -15.39 6.72 1.35
N THR A 132 -14.88 7.01 2.55
CA THR A 132 -14.75 8.38 3.08
C THR A 132 -13.56 9.16 2.48
N TYR A 133 -12.74 8.53 1.64
CA TYR A 133 -11.61 9.16 0.96
C TYR A 133 -12.08 9.91 -0.29
N GLU A 134 -12.54 11.15 -0.13
CA GLU A 134 -13.20 11.94 -1.18
C GLU A 134 -12.43 11.98 -2.52
N HIS A 135 -11.11 12.10 -2.47
CA HIS A 135 -10.28 12.11 -3.68
C HIS A 135 -10.41 10.78 -4.45
N TYR A 136 -10.19 9.65 -3.77
CA TYR A 136 -10.26 8.33 -4.39
C TYR A 136 -11.67 7.95 -4.81
N SER A 137 -12.69 8.35 -4.05
CA SER A 137 -14.09 8.19 -4.42
C SER A 137 -14.40 8.86 -5.76
N LYS A 138 -13.99 10.11 -5.96
CA LYS A 138 -14.20 10.84 -7.23
C LYS A 138 -13.45 10.22 -8.40
N VAL A 139 -12.19 9.83 -8.20
CA VAL A 139 -11.36 9.23 -9.27
C VAL A 139 -11.91 7.85 -9.63
N ALA A 140 -12.29 7.05 -8.65
CA ALA A 140 -12.92 5.74 -8.85
C ALA A 140 -14.24 5.86 -9.62
N GLN A 141 -15.08 6.83 -9.27
CA GLN A 141 -16.33 7.10 -9.99
C GLN A 141 -16.07 7.45 -11.46
N THR A 142 -15.04 8.26 -11.72
CA THR A 142 -14.66 8.61 -13.09
C THR A 142 -14.22 7.37 -13.88
N LEU A 143 -13.33 6.56 -13.30
CA LEU A 143 -12.84 5.34 -13.94
C LEU A 143 -13.95 4.31 -14.17
N TYR A 144 -14.85 4.16 -13.21
CA TYR A 144 -16.05 3.32 -13.29
C TYR A 144 -16.93 3.72 -14.48
N THR A 145 -17.21 5.01 -14.61
CA THR A 145 -18.07 5.54 -15.67
C THR A 145 -17.42 5.43 -17.06
N LEU A 146 -16.12 5.77 -17.17
CA LEU A 146 -15.38 5.68 -18.43
C LEU A 146 -15.33 4.25 -18.98
N ASN A 147 -15.23 3.26 -18.12
CA ASN A 147 -15.20 1.85 -18.51
C ASN A 147 -16.58 1.20 -18.60
N LYS A 148 -17.66 1.97 -18.37
CA LYS A 148 -19.07 1.51 -18.46
C LYS A 148 -19.31 0.25 -17.61
N LEU A 149 -18.78 0.23 -16.38
CA LEU A 149 -18.78 -0.93 -15.49
C LEU A 149 -20.17 -1.30 -14.96
N ASP A 150 -21.16 -0.41 -15.12
CA ASP A 150 -22.57 -0.69 -14.86
C ASP A 150 -23.16 -1.84 -15.71
N ARG A 151 -22.45 -2.22 -16.79
CA ARG A 151 -22.85 -3.31 -17.69
C ARG A 151 -22.38 -4.72 -17.24
N TYR A 152 -21.54 -4.78 -16.22
CA TYR A 152 -20.94 -6.02 -15.69
C TYR A 152 -21.39 -6.32 -14.22
#